data_bd81376a62932f0ee449e94dbec307e0
#
_entry.id   bd81376a62932f0ee449e94dbec307e0
#
_cell.length_a   1.000
_cell.length_b   1.000
_cell.length_c   1.000
_cell.angle_alpha   90.00
_cell.angle_beta   90.00
_cell.angle_gamma   90.00
#
_symmetry.space_group_name_H-M   'P 1'
#
loop_
_entity.id
_entity.type
_entity.pdbx_description
1 polymer ?
#
loop_
_entity_poly.entity_id
_entity_poly.type
_entity_poly.pdbx_seq_one_letter_code
_entity_poly.pdbx_strand_id
1 'polypeptide(L)'
;MRAEVVDPGDKMTVIPVTEKSGSRTSGKEPHPLCDQVRYLAGDYGQYSKEDQECYDLYMPELEKWAFSSFSHEKVKAIYEYLKKKTLVRDLVEQGIVKLNEENEIDKKETIQRIEPGKALVRFIVRPVTVELEEEIPDECWKDRSLQECFINYLRSQGKEEKEGLCYLTGNVETISYLHGKKIRNEGDGAKLISANDSQNFTYRGRFANKEEAFAIGNESSQKLHNALRWMIRKQGTFFDTQVFVTWETSLQNMPRWDADTEAVASGYEEQDEEEDVWDDEEESFDENYITAKKFYSALRGYGKTVDNTSSLSLIHI
;
A
#
# COMPACT_ATOMS: atom_id res chain seq x y z
N MET A 1 1.06 23.52 -13.78
CA MET A 1 0.88 22.11 -13.39
C MET A 1 0.32 21.34 -14.58
N ARG A 2 0.63 20.06 -14.73
CA ARG A 2 -0.02 19.14 -15.65
C ARG A 2 -0.61 18.00 -14.82
N ALA A 3 -1.83 17.59 -15.11
CA ALA A 3 -2.46 16.44 -14.51
C ALA A 3 -2.89 15.46 -15.62
N GLU A 4 -2.90 14.19 -15.30
CA GLU A 4 -3.34 13.13 -16.20
C GLU A 4 -3.98 12.00 -15.39
N VAL A 5 -4.90 11.29 -16.01
CA VAL A 5 -5.48 10.09 -15.41
C VAL A 5 -4.48 8.96 -15.61
N VAL A 6 -4.15 8.27 -14.52
CA VAL A 6 -3.19 7.16 -14.54
C VAL A 6 -3.73 6.02 -15.40
N ASP A 7 -2.87 5.42 -16.22
CA ASP A 7 -3.22 4.23 -17.00
C ASP A 7 -3.67 3.09 -16.05
N PRO A 8 -4.71 2.33 -16.39
CA PRO A 8 -5.13 1.17 -15.61
C PRO A 8 -4.01 0.15 -15.33
N GLY A 9 -3.04 0.00 -16.23
CA GLY A 9 -1.87 -0.86 -16.04
C GLY A 9 -0.86 -0.30 -15.05
N ASP A 10 -0.80 1.01 -14.81
CA ASP A 10 0.16 1.69 -13.91
C ASP A 10 -0.50 2.22 -12.62
N LYS A 11 -1.43 1.45 -12.05
CA LYS A 11 -2.16 1.85 -10.82
C LYS A 11 -1.34 1.74 -9.55
N MET A 12 -0.31 0.91 -9.55
CA MET A 12 0.46 0.64 -8.33
C MET A 12 1.23 1.88 -7.90
N THR A 13 1.09 2.21 -6.65
CA THR A 13 1.82 3.32 -6.04
C THR A 13 2.17 3.00 -4.60
N VAL A 14 3.34 3.44 -4.18
CA VAL A 14 3.73 3.41 -2.77
C VAL A 14 3.42 4.78 -2.20
N ILE A 15 2.63 4.83 -1.15
CA ILE A 15 2.27 6.07 -0.47
C ILE A 15 2.80 6.06 0.98
N PRO A 16 3.22 7.21 1.51
CA PRO A 16 3.54 7.31 2.91
C PRO A 16 2.26 7.18 3.76
N VAL A 17 2.35 6.42 4.84
CA VAL A 17 1.24 6.22 5.78
C VAL A 17 1.72 6.37 7.21
N THR A 18 0.86 6.90 8.06
CA THR A 18 1.02 6.84 9.52
C THR A 18 0.24 5.63 10.06
N GLU A 19 0.47 5.24 11.30
CA GLU A 19 -0.31 4.16 11.94
C GLU A 19 -1.82 4.44 11.89
N LYS A 20 -2.21 5.69 12.16
CA LYS A 20 -3.61 6.12 12.10
C LYS A 20 -4.17 6.10 10.68
N SER A 21 -3.48 6.70 9.73
CA SER A 21 -3.95 6.76 8.35
C SER A 21 -3.98 5.40 7.66
N GLY A 22 -3.01 4.52 7.96
CA GLY A 22 -2.97 3.15 7.45
C GLY A 22 -4.11 2.27 7.97
N SER A 23 -4.66 2.60 9.14
CA SER A 23 -5.83 1.92 9.72
C SER A 23 -7.17 2.59 9.39
N ARG A 24 -7.17 3.67 8.59
CA ARG A 24 -8.37 4.43 8.23
C ARG A 24 -9.41 3.58 7.51
N THR A 25 -10.63 3.56 8.05
CA THR A 25 -11.80 2.95 7.41
C THR A 25 -12.93 3.96 7.19
N SER A 26 -13.25 4.73 8.21
CA SER A 26 -14.32 5.74 8.17
C SER A 26 -13.90 7.09 8.75
N GLY A 27 -12.74 7.16 9.39
CA GLY A 27 -12.21 8.41 9.94
C GLY A 27 -11.60 9.33 8.88
N LYS A 28 -11.41 10.60 9.24
CA LYS A 28 -10.82 11.64 8.39
C LYS A 28 -9.31 11.80 8.68
N GLU A 29 -8.57 10.70 8.83
CA GLU A 29 -7.12 10.73 9.04
C GLU A 29 -6.39 10.82 7.69
N PRO A 30 -5.65 11.89 7.38
CA PRO A 30 -5.00 12.05 6.09
C PRO A 30 -3.79 11.12 5.92
N HIS A 31 -3.57 10.65 4.70
CA HIS A 31 -2.28 10.08 4.33
C HIS A 31 -1.29 11.20 4.05
N PRO A 32 -0.06 11.12 4.55
CA PRO A 32 0.97 12.09 4.19
C PRO A 32 1.24 12.08 2.68
N LEU A 33 1.46 13.24 2.07
CA LEU A 33 1.82 13.46 0.68
C LEU A 33 0.73 13.12 -0.36
N CYS A 34 0.27 11.88 -0.44
CA CYS A 34 -0.67 11.38 -1.45
C CYS A 34 -1.98 10.98 -0.79
N ASP A 35 -3.09 11.58 -1.19
CA ASP A 35 -4.42 11.21 -0.69
C ASP A 35 -5.49 11.51 -1.75
N GLN A 36 -6.75 11.34 -1.41
CA GLN A 36 -7.89 11.64 -2.26
C GLN A 36 -7.99 13.15 -2.53
N VAL A 37 -8.54 13.53 -3.69
CA VAL A 37 -8.73 14.93 -4.08
C VAL A 37 -9.31 15.79 -2.94
N ARG A 38 -10.32 15.30 -2.21
CA ARG A 38 -10.96 16.04 -1.11
C ARG A 38 -10.02 16.38 0.07
N TYR A 39 -8.91 15.64 0.23
CA TYR A 39 -7.90 15.95 1.25
C TYR A 39 -6.87 16.97 0.75
N LEU A 40 -6.60 16.96 -0.54
CA LEU A 40 -5.54 17.77 -1.14
C LEU A 40 -6.04 19.14 -1.64
N ALA A 41 -7.33 19.23 -1.98
CA ALA A 41 -7.91 20.39 -2.62
C ALA A 41 -8.43 21.41 -1.61
N GLY A 42 -7.69 22.48 -1.39
CA GLY A 42 -8.13 23.59 -0.54
C GLY A 42 -9.25 24.45 -1.14
N ASP A 43 -9.59 24.22 -2.39
CA ASP A 43 -10.74 24.82 -3.10
C ASP A 43 -11.95 23.86 -3.19
N TYR A 44 -11.87 22.66 -2.57
CA TYR A 44 -12.90 21.63 -2.67
C TYR A 44 -14.30 22.12 -2.27
N GLY A 45 -14.41 22.88 -1.17
CA GLY A 45 -15.68 23.43 -0.70
C GLY A 45 -16.31 24.49 -1.62
N GLN A 46 -15.56 25.01 -2.61
CA GLN A 46 -16.14 25.90 -3.65
C GLN A 46 -16.88 25.12 -4.73
N TYR A 47 -16.56 23.83 -4.87
CA TYR A 47 -17.08 22.93 -5.91
C TYR A 47 -17.84 21.72 -5.33
N SER A 48 -18.10 21.70 -4.04
CA SER A 48 -18.82 20.64 -3.35
C SER A 48 -19.59 21.17 -2.17
N LYS A 49 -20.73 20.54 -1.87
CA LYS A 49 -21.48 20.80 -0.62
C LYS A 49 -20.80 20.20 0.63
N GLU A 50 -19.77 19.40 0.43
CA GLU A 50 -18.97 18.87 1.53
C GLU A 50 -18.01 19.93 2.05
N ASP A 51 -17.73 19.92 3.35
CA ASP A 51 -16.81 20.86 3.99
C ASP A 51 -15.35 20.59 3.62
N GLN A 52 -14.47 21.53 3.94
CA GLN A 52 -13.02 21.43 3.72
C GLN A 52 -12.28 20.74 4.88
N GLU A 53 -12.97 20.13 5.81
CA GLU A 53 -12.37 19.55 7.01
C GLU A 53 -11.20 18.58 6.68
N CYS A 54 -11.32 17.82 5.58
CA CYS A 54 -10.24 16.91 5.14
C CYS A 54 -8.96 17.66 4.80
N TYR A 55 -9.07 18.79 4.08
CA TYR A 55 -7.92 19.63 3.75
C TYR A 55 -7.32 20.30 4.98
N ASP A 56 -8.16 20.76 5.88
CA ASP A 56 -7.72 21.42 7.11
C ASP A 56 -6.99 20.47 8.06
N LEU A 57 -7.28 19.16 7.99
CA LEU A 57 -6.52 18.12 8.67
C LEU A 57 -5.23 17.76 7.95
N TYR A 58 -5.23 17.74 6.62
CA TYR A 58 -4.11 17.31 5.80
C TYR A 58 -2.96 18.33 5.78
N MET A 59 -3.25 19.61 5.51
CA MET A 59 -2.21 20.62 5.29
C MET A 59 -1.28 20.84 6.48
N PRO A 60 -1.75 20.89 7.74
CA PRO A 60 -0.84 21.00 8.89
C PRO A 60 0.11 19.81 9.03
N GLU A 61 -0.31 18.60 8.68
CA GLU A 61 0.56 17.43 8.75
C GLU A 61 1.62 17.46 7.64
N LEU A 62 1.24 17.86 6.42
CA LEU A 62 2.19 18.06 5.34
C LEU A 62 3.18 19.17 5.66
N GLU A 63 2.72 20.29 6.25
CA GLU A 63 3.56 21.43 6.67
C GLU A 63 4.61 21.01 7.69
N LYS A 64 4.23 20.24 8.71
CA LYS A 64 5.16 19.71 9.71
C LYS A 64 6.29 18.91 9.07
N TRP A 65 5.96 18.06 8.11
CA TRP A 65 6.97 17.29 7.39
C TRP A 65 7.83 18.17 6.48
N ALA A 66 7.20 19.05 5.69
CA ALA A 66 7.88 19.93 4.75
C ALA A 66 8.91 20.84 5.40
N PHE A 67 8.72 21.22 6.67
CA PHE A 67 9.64 22.09 7.42
C PHE A 67 10.39 21.39 8.55
N SER A 68 10.33 20.06 8.60
CA SER A 68 11.13 19.28 9.53
C SER A 68 12.61 19.18 9.10
N SER A 69 13.47 18.71 10.00
CA SER A 69 14.87 18.36 9.68
C SER A 69 14.98 17.18 8.70
N PHE A 70 13.91 16.44 8.48
CA PHE A 70 13.80 15.33 7.53
C PHE A 70 12.93 15.68 6.31
N SER A 71 12.92 16.97 5.97
CA SER A 71 12.21 17.47 4.81
C SER A 71 12.86 17.01 3.51
N HIS A 72 12.07 16.95 2.43
CA HIS A 72 12.53 16.67 1.07
C HIS A 72 12.05 17.78 0.13
N GLU A 73 12.84 18.11 -0.90
CA GLU A 73 12.50 19.21 -1.82
C GLU A 73 11.18 18.99 -2.55
N LYS A 74 10.89 17.74 -2.93
CA LYS A 74 9.60 17.38 -3.54
C LYS A 74 8.43 17.62 -2.60
N VAL A 75 8.60 17.35 -1.30
CA VAL A 75 7.56 17.60 -0.29
C VAL A 75 7.29 19.09 -0.15
N LYS A 76 8.34 19.90 -0.14
CA LYS A 76 8.20 21.37 -0.12
C LYS A 76 7.49 21.89 -1.37
N ALA A 77 7.87 21.39 -2.55
CA ALA A 77 7.23 21.79 -3.80
C ALA A 77 5.73 21.44 -3.83
N ILE A 78 5.36 20.25 -3.34
CA ILE A 78 3.96 19.83 -3.23
C ILE A 78 3.22 20.71 -2.22
N TYR A 79 3.82 20.98 -1.06
CA TYR A 79 3.23 21.88 -0.07
C TYR A 79 2.95 23.28 -0.64
N GLU A 80 3.94 23.89 -1.30
CA GLU A 80 3.79 25.22 -1.91
C GLU A 80 2.75 25.24 -3.04
N TYR A 81 2.59 24.12 -3.75
CA TYR A 81 1.51 23.99 -4.74
C TYR A 81 0.13 23.90 -4.07
N LEU A 82 -0.06 22.98 -3.13
CA LEU A 82 -1.34 22.76 -2.48
C LEU A 82 -1.81 23.95 -1.64
N LYS A 83 -0.87 24.73 -1.09
CA LYS A 83 -1.13 25.97 -0.37
C LYS A 83 -1.84 27.04 -1.25
N LYS A 84 -1.73 26.96 -2.57
CA LYS A 84 -2.43 27.85 -3.50
C LYS A 84 -3.94 27.63 -3.52
N LYS A 85 -4.41 26.47 -3.03
CA LYS A 85 -5.84 26.11 -3.00
C LYS A 85 -6.51 26.18 -4.38
N THR A 86 -5.90 25.54 -5.38
CA THR A 86 -6.36 25.59 -6.78
C THR A 86 -6.48 24.23 -7.42
N LEU A 87 -6.41 23.14 -6.65
CA LEU A 87 -6.31 21.80 -7.22
C LEU A 87 -7.55 21.41 -8.04
N VAL A 88 -8.78 21.64 -7.51
CA VAL A 88 -10.01 21.32 -8.25
C VAL A 88 -10.08 22.14 -9.53
N ARG A 89 -9.84 23.46 -9.43
CA ARG A 89 -9.82 24.34 -10.61
C ARG A 89 -8.85 23.83 -11.67
N ASP A 90 -7.64 23.48 -11.27
CA ASP A 90 -6.60 23.02 -12.19
C ASP A 90 -6.98 21.68 -12.85
N LEU A 91 -7.68 20.78 -12.14
CA LEU A 91 -8.21 19.52 -12.67
C LEU A 91 -9.39 19.75 -13.64
N VAL A 92 -10.24 20.75 -13.36
CA VAL A 92 -11.33 21.15 -14.26
C VAL A 92 -10.79 21.77 -15.54
N GLU A 93 -9.83 22.69 -15.44
CA GLU A 93 -9.17 23.32 -16.60
C GLU A 93 -8.50 22.29 -17.54
N GLN A 94 -8.06 21.16 -17.00
CA GLN A 94 -7.46 20.06 -17.77
C GLN A 94 -8.46 18.98 -18.20
N GLY A 95 -9.75 19.19 -17.90
CA GLY A 95 -10.84 18.28 -18.32
C GLY A 95 -10.89 16.93 -17.58
N ILE A 96 -10.15 16.78 -16.49
CA ILE A 96 -10.12 15.54 -15.67
C ILE A 96 -11.35 15.48 -14.76
N VAL A 97 -11.72 16.60 -14.16
CA VAL A 97 -12.94 16.75 -13.35
C VAL A 97 -13.94 17.57 -14.12
N LYS A 98 -15.19 17.11 -14.17
CA LYS A 98 -16.29 17.85 -14.79
C LYS A 98 -17.18 18.45 -13.72
N LEU A 99 -17.74 19.60 -14.04
CA LEU A 99 -18.71 20.31 -13.19
C LEU A 99 -20.12 20.14 -13.76
N ASN A 100 -21.11 20.08 -12.89
CA ASN A 100 -22.52 20.09 -13.23
C ASN A 100 -23.01 21.52 -13.51
N GLU A 101 -24.31 21.66 -13.81
CA GLU A 101 -24.97 22.97 -14.07
C GLU A 101 -24.92 23.92 -12.86
N GLU A 102 -24.77 23.38 -11.65
CA GLU A 102 -24.68 24.17 -10.41
C GLU A 102 -23.21 24.58 -10.08
N ASN A 103 -22.26 24.31 -11.01
CA ASN A 103 -20.83 24.52 -10.82
C ASN A 103 -20.21 23.67 -9.69
N GLU A 104 -20.80 22.52 -9.40
CA GLU A 104 -20.30 21.54 -8.45
C GLU A 104 -19.67 20.35 -9.19
N ILE A 105 -18.76 19.63 -8.52
CA ILE A 105 -18.16 18.40 -9.05
C ILE A 105 -19.26 17.40 -9.41
N ASP A 106 -19.32 17.00 -10.68
CA ASP A 106 -20.30 16.02 -11.12
C ASP A 106 -19.89 14.62 -10.65
N LYS A 107 -20.58 14.13 -9.62
CA LYS A 107 -20.35 12.80 -9.04
C LYS A 107 -20.71 11.64 -9.98
N LYS A 108 -21.44 11.89 -11.05
CA LYS A 108 -21.81 10.89 -12.05
C LYS A 108 -20.69 10.65 -13.07
N GLU A 109 -19.88 11.67 -13.32
CA GLU A 109 -18.72 11.63 -14.19
C GLU A 109 -17.52 11.05 -13.43
N THR A 110 -17.43 9.71 -13.36
CA THR A 110 -16.43 9.02 -12.58
C THR A 110 -15.07 8.95 -13.29
N ILE A 111 -13.99 9.02 -12.53
CA ILE A 111 -12.62 8.78 -13.00
C ILE A 111 -12.32 7.29 -12.76
N GLN A 112 -12.24 6.49 -13.82
CA GLN A 112 -12.03 5.03 -13.70
C GLN A 112 -12.98 4.35 -12.69
N ARG A 113 -14.28 4.67 -12.75
CA ARG A 113 -15.33 4.18 -11.83
C ARG A 113 -15.24 4.70 -10.39
N ILE A 114 -14.37 5.69 -10.12
CA ILE A 114 -14.22 6.31 -8.80
C ILE A 114 -14.82 7.71 -8.86
N GLU A 115 -15.57 8.10 -7.83
CA GLU A 115 -16.07 9.46 -7.65
C GLU A 115 -14.90 10.46 -7.60
N PRO A 116 -14.94 11.60 -8.33
CA PRO A 116 -13.77 12.48 -8.45
C PRO A 116 -13.16 12.93 -7.12
N GLY A 117 -13.99 13.25 -6.13
CA GLY A 117 -13.52 13.64 -4.80
C GLY A 117 -12.78 12.54 -4.03
N LYS A 118 -13.01 11.28 -4.40
CA LYS A 118 -12.37 10.09 -3.80
C LYS A 118 -11.20 9.54 -4.63
N ALA A 119 -10.94 10.12 -5.81
CA ALA A 119 -9.82 9.72 -6.63
C ALA A 119 -8.49 10.04 -5.91
N LEU A 120 -7.59 9.06 -5.87
CA LEU A 120 -6.26 9.24 -5.28
C LEU A 120 -5.40 10.08 -6.23
N VAL A 121 -4.68 11.04 -5.66
CA VAL A 121 -3.69 11.85 -6.38
C VAL A 121 -2.29 11.44 -5.95
N ARG A 122 -1.42 11.16 -6.92
CA ARG A 122 0.01 10.97 -6.73
C ARG A 122 0.78 12.05 -7.49
N PHE A 123 1.99 12.33 -7.07
CA PHE A 123 2.75 13.48 -7.57
C PHE A 123 4.00 13.05 -8.34
N ILE A 124 4.23 13.72 -9.46
CA ILE A 124 5.48 13.73 -10.19
C ILE A 124 6.07 15.13 -10.02
N VAL A 125 7.27 15.23 -9.48
CA VAL A 125 7.95 16.49 -9.23
C VAL A 125 9.30 16.49 -9.93
N ARG A 126 9.41 17.34 -10.94
CA ARG A 126 10.64 17.51 -11.71
C ARG A 126 11.48 18.64 -11.11
N PRO A 127 12.71 18.39 -10.72
CA PRO A 127 13.61 19.47 -10.29
C PRO A 127 13.92 20.39 -11.47
N VAL A 128 13.99 21.69 -11.22
CA VAL A 128 14.26 22.70 -12.27
C VAL A 128 15.74 22.71 -12.68
N THR A 129 16.59 22.26 -11.80
CA THR A 129 18.04 22.16 -12.05
C THR A 129 18.59 21.00 -11.26
N VAL A 130 19.19 20.03 -11.90
CA VAL A 130 20.41 19.38 -11.39
C VAL A 130 21.01 18.47 -12.47
N GLU A 131 22.23 18.73 -12.85
CA GLU A 131 23.19 17.73 -13.32
C GLU A 131 23.56 16.88 -12.09
N LEU A 132 22.73 15.91 -11.74
CA LEU A 132 23.06 14.92 -10.70
C LEU A 132 23.63 13.68 -11.41
N GLU A 133 24.70 13.16 -10.85
CA GLU A 133 25.35 11.93 -11.30
C GLU A 133 24.46 10.68 -11.14
N GLU A 134 23.34 10.79 -10.38
CA GLU A 134 22.31 9.74 -10.23
C GLU A 134 20.96 10.28 -10.69
N GLU A 135 20.27 9.54 -11.56
CA GLU A 135 18.89 9.84 -11.97
C GLU A 135 17.93 9.59 -10.81
N ILE A 136 17.58 10.66 -10.10
CA ILE A 136 16.52 10.59 -9.09
C ILE A 136 15.17 10.54 -9.84
N PRO A 137 14.32 9.52 -9.61
CA PRO A 137 13.02 9.44 -10.27
C PRO A 137 12.17 10.68 -10.01
N ASP A 138 11.54 11.24 -11.03
CA ASP A 138 10.60 12.36 -10.89
C ASP A 138 9.37 11.94 -10.05
N GLU A 139 8.99 10.67 -10.17
CA GLU A 139 7.85 10.07 -9.49
C GLU A 139 8.12 9.91 -8.00
N CYS A 140 7.30 10.56 -7.18
CA CYS A 140 7.46 10.52 -5.74
C CYS A 140 7.37 9.10 -5.15
N TRP A 141 6.60 8.22 -5.76
CA TRP A 141 6.42 6.84 -5.26
C TRP A 141 7.59 5.90 -5.60
N LYS A 142 8.47 6.28 -6.52
CA LYS A 142 9.70 5.54 -6.88
C LYS A 142 10.95 6.10 -6.18
N ASP A 143 10.87 7.29 -5.62
CA ASP A 143 12.00 7.99 -5.03
C ASP A 143 12.35 7.46 -3.64
N ARG A 144 13.41 6.68 -3.56
CA ARG A 144 13.91 6.09 -2.31
C ARG A 144 14.37 7.15 -1.30
N SER A 145 14.97 8.24 -1.77
CA SER A 145 15.43 9.31 -0.87
C SER A 145 14.26 9.98 -0.15
N LEU A 146 13.14 10.20 -0.86
CA LEU A 146 11.91 10.70 -0.28
C LEU A 146 11.29 9.72 0.71
N GLN A 147 11.32 8.41 0.41
CA GLN A 147 10.84 7.37 1.31
C GLN A 147 11.67 7.32 2.60
N GLU A 148 12.99 7.41 2.50
CA GLU A 148 13.90 7.45 3.65
C GLU A 148 13.69 8.72 4.50
N CYS A 149 13.50 9.88 3.87
CA CYS A 149 13.15 11.11 4.57
C CYS A 149 11.85 10.95 5.38
N PHE A 150 10.83 10.31 4.81
CA PHE A 150 9.58 10.06 5.52
C PHE A 150 9.74 9.10 6.69
N ILE A 151 10.48 8.00 6.53
CA ILE A 151 10.76 7.05 7.61
C ILE A 151 11.47 7.74 8.77
N ASN A 152 12.48 8.56 8.47
CA ASN A 152 13.22 9.32 9.49
C ASN A 152 12.34 10.39 10.16
N TYR A 153 11.46 11.03 9.38
CA TYR A 153 10.46 11.95 9.94
C TYR A 153 9.54 11.24 10.93
N LEU A 154 8.96 10.09 10.56
CA LEU A 154 8.11 9.31 11.45
C LEU A 154 8.84 8.91 12.73
N ARG A 155 10.07 8.40 12.62
CA ARG A 155 10.89 8.05 13.78
C ARG A 155 11.13 9.24 14.72
N SER A 156 11.26 10.44 14.16
CA SER A 156 11.43 11.66 14.97
C SER A 156 10.17 12.10 15.71
N GLN A 157 8.98 11.74 15.21
CA GLN A 157 7.69 12.06 15.83
C GLN A 157 7.33 11.10 16.97
N GLY A 158 7.92 9.91 17.00
CA GLY A 158 7.59 8.82 17.93
C GLY A 158 8.04 9.03 19.39
N LYS A 159 8.13 10.26 19.90
CA LYS A 159 8.57 10.55 21.26
C LYS A 159 7.66 10.03 22.38
N GLU A 160 6.44 9.58 22.09
CA GLU A 160 5.50 9.03 23.07
C GLU A 160 5.18 7.53 22.85
N GLU A 161 5.76 6.92 21.83
CA GLU A 161 5.51 5.52 21.53
C GLU A 161 6.29 4.63 22.49
N LYS A 162 5.61 3.67 23.10
CA LYS A 162 6.26 2.73 24.04
C LYS A 162 7.26 1.86 23.31
N GLU A 163 8.51 1.92 23.70
CA GLU A 163 9.51 0.95 23.31
C GLU A 163 9.29 -0.37 24.06
N GLY A 164 9.47 -1.47 23.38
CA GLY A 164 9.35 -2.80 23.95
C GLY A 164 10.02 -3.86 23.10
N LEU A 165 10.10 -5.06 23.64
CA LEU A 165 10.66 -6.19 22.92
C LEU A 165 9.68 -6.61 21.80
N CYS A 166 10.12 -6.50 20.55
CA CYS A 166 9.39 -7.04 19.42
C CYS A 166 9.51 -8.58 19.38
N TYR A 167 8.38 -9.27 19.43
CA TYR A 167 8.38 -10.75 19.48
C TYR A 167 8.78 -11.40 18.14
N LEU A 168 8.76 -10.64 17.04
CA LEU A 168 9.21 -11.13 15.73
C LEU A 168 10.72 -11.02 15.54
N THR A 169 11.31 -9.91 15.96
CA THR A 169 12.73 -9.62 15.70
C THR A 169 13.63 -9.89 16.89
N GLY A 170 13.07 -9.94 18.11
CA GLY A 170 13.86 -10.01 19.35
C GLY A 170 14.56 -8.72 19.73
N ASN A 171 14.33 -7.63 19.01
CA ASN A 171 14.92 -6.31 19.28
C ASN A 171 13.96 -5.42 20.06
N VAL A 172 14.51 -4.40 20.71
CA VAL A 172 13.71 -3.31 21.29
C VAL A 172 13.32 -2.37 20.16
N GLU A 173 12.03 -2.21 19.95
CA GLU A 173 11.43 -1.39 18.90
C GLU A 173 10.26 -0.57 19.46
N THR A 174 9.83 0.44 18.72
CA THR A 174 8.56 1.12 18.97
C THR A 174 7.41 0.16 18.68
N ILE A 175 6.61 -0.18 19.70
CA ILE A 175 5.57 -1.19 19.61
C ILE A 175 4.28 -0.59 19.01
N SER A 176 3.76 -1.23 17.98
CA SER A 176 2.46 -0.93 17.39
C SER A 176 1.33 -1.69 18.09
N TYR A 177 0.24 -0.98 18.36
CA TYR A 177 -1.02 -1.55 18.86
C TYR A 177 -2.13 -1.51 17.82
N LEU A 178 -1.91 -0.78 16.73
CA LEU A 178 -2.82 -0.71 15.59
C LEU A 178 -2.16 -1.34 14.37
N HIS A 179 -2.64 -2.49 13.98
CA HIS A 179 -2.09 -3.23 12.85
C HIS A 179 -2.90 -3.03 11.57
N GLY A 180 -2.29 -3.31 10.42
CA GLY A 180 -2.89 -3.13 9.11
C GLY A 180 -4.20 -3.91 8.93
N LYS A 181 -5.13 -3.28 8.24
CA LYS A 181 -6.37 -3.87 7.73
C LYS A 181 -6.27 -4.00 6.21
N LYS A 182 -7.36 -4.41 5.57
CA LYS A 182 -7.46 -4.49 4.10
C LYS A 182 -6.39 -5.41 3.50
N ILE A 183 -6.26 -6.59 4.09
CA ILE A 183 -5.23 -7.55 3.70
C ILE A 183 -5.59 -8.18 2.36
N ARG A 184 -6.82 -8.65 2.19
CA ARG A 184 -7.30 -9.33 0.98
C ARG A 184 -7.72 -8.34 -0.11
N ASN A 185 -8.47 -7.32 0.27
CA ASN A 185 -8.98 -6.29 -0.65
C ASN A 185 -9.28 -4.98 0.07
N GLU A 186 -9.59 -3.93 -0.68
CA GLU A 186 -9.84 -2.57 -0.17
C GLU A 186 -11.06 -2.45 0.76
N GLY A 187 -12.06 -3.31 0.60
CA GLY A 187 -13.27 -3.35 1.43
C GLY A 187 -13.13 -4.21 2.68
N ASP A 188 -12.02 -4.93 2.82
CA ASP A 188 -11.85 -5.90 3.89
C ASP A 188 -11.45 -5.27 5.21
N GLY A 189 -12.23 -5.54 6.25
CA GLY A 189 -11.93 -5.14 7.62
C GLY A 189 -11.07 -6.15 8.40
N ALA A 190 -10.75 -7.31 7.80
CA ALA A 190 -9.99 -8.36 8.48
C ALA A 190 -8.57 -7.89 8.83
N LYS A 191 -8.10 -8.34 9.97
CA LYS A 191 -6.76 -8.09 10.50
C LYS A 191 -6.05 -9.41 10.73
N LEU A 192 -4.78 -9.49 10.37
CA LEU A 192 -3.94 -10.62 10.74
C LEU A 192 -3.61 -10.60 12.23
N ILE A 193 -3.42 -9.41 12.78
CA ILE A 193 -3.06 -9.18 14.17
C ILE A 193 -4.10 -8.27 14.80
N SER A 194 -4.70 -8.70 15.90
CA SER A 194 -5.65 -7.92 16.67
C SER A 194 -5.43 -8.15 18.18
N ALA A 195 -4.83 -7.18 18.85
CA ALA A 195 -4.57 -7.21 20.28
C ALA A 195 -5.15 -5.99 21.02
N ASN A 196 -5.92 -5.15 20.33
CA ASN A 196 -6.48 -3.90 20.86
C ASN A 196 -7.91 -4.03 21.39
N ASP A 197 -8.39 -5.25 21.60
CA ASP A 197 -9.72 -5.50 22.15
C ASP A 197 -9.77 -5.11 23.63
N SER A 198 -10.63 -4.16 23.94
CA SER A 198 -10.88 -3.70 25.31
C SER A 198 -12.02 -4.43 26.02
N GLN A 199 -12.77 -5.29 25.29
CA GLN A 199 -13.96 -5.98 25.78
C GLN A 199 -13.74 -7.47 26.04
N ASN A 200 -12.50 -7.94 25.96
CA ASN A 200 -12.08 -9.32 26.21
C ASN A 200 -12.65 -10.39 25.25
N PHE A 201 -13.01 -10.01 24.02
CA PHE A 201 -13.35 -10.99 22.98
C PHE A 201 -12.10 -11.70 22.44
N THR A 202 -10.95 -11.03 22.47
CA THR A 202 -9.68 -11.62 22.06
C THR A 202 -9.07 -12.41 23.22
N TYR A 203 -8.85 -13.69 22.99
CA TYR A 203 -8.17 -14.52 24.00
C TYR A 203 -6.70 -14.11 24.16
N ARG A 204 -6.32 -13.72 25.36
CA ARG A 204 -4.98 -13.27 25.71
C ARG A 204 -4.23 -14.24 26.63
N GLY A 205 -4.76 -15.43 26.83
CA GLY A 205 -4.20 -16.37 27.78
C GLY A 205 -4.21 -15.83 29.21
N ARG A 206 -3.05 -15.85 29.85
CA ARG A 206 -2.85 -15.37 31.23
C ARG A 206 -2.65 -13.84 31.35
N PHE A 207 -2.57 -13.13 30.23
CA PHE A 207 -2.24 -11.71 30.24
C PHE A 207 -3.47 -10.84 30.48
N ALA A 208 -3.37 -9.89 31.40
CA ALA A 208 -4.44 -8.95 31.71
C ALA A 208 -4.49 -7.80 30.69
N ASN A 209 -3.33 -7.36 30.21
CA ASN A 209 -3.18 -6.20 29.36
C ASN A 209 -2.78 -6.61 27.93
N LYS A 210 -3.18 -5.79 26.96
CA LYS A 210 -2.80 -5.99 25.54
C LYS A 210 -1.28 -5.89 25.32
N GLU A 211 -0.61 -5.08 26.12
CA GLU A 211 0.83 -4.82 26.08
C GLU A 211 1.65 -6.06 26.47
N GLU A 212 1.09 -6.90 27.33
CA GLU A 212 1.73 -8.14 27.79
C GLU A 212 1.48 -9.31 26.83
N ALA A 213 0.32 -9.31 26.17
CA ALA A 213 -0.11 -10.43 25.35
C ALA A 213 0.59 -10.49 24.01
N PHE A 214 0.90 -9.34 23.42
CA PHE A 214 1.41 -9.27 22.06
C PHE A 214 2.14 -7.96 21.80
N ALA A 215 3.40 -8.05 21.44
CA ALA A 215 4.24 -6.89 21.13
C ALA A 215 4.97 -7.08 19.79
N ILE A 216 4.61 -6.28 18.81
CA ILE A 216 5.29 -6.23 17.50
C ILE A 216 5.66 -4.79 17.20
N GLY A 217 6.90 -4.57 16.76
CA GLY A 217 7.41 -3.29 16.34
C GLY A 217 6.61 -2.72 15.17
N ASN A 218 6.44 -1.41 15.15
CA ASN A 218 5.67 -0.72 14.10
C ASN A 218 6.26 -1.01 12.71
N GLU A 219 7.57 -0.90 12.55
CA GLU A 219 8.26 -1.18 11.28
C GLU A 219 8.08 -2.64 10.86
N SER A 220 8.22 -3.58 11.80
CA SER A 220 8.02 -5.02 11.57
C SER A 220 6.59 -5.32 11.16
N SER A 221 5.61 -4.69 11.81
CA SER A 221 4.19 -4.80 11.47
C SER A 221 3.90 -4.29 10.05
N GLN A 222 4.45 -3.14 9.68
CA GLN A 222 4.28 -2.56 8.34
C GLN A 222 4.87 -3.46 7.26
N LYS A 223 6.09 -3.95 7.46
CA LYS A 223 6.77 -4.86 6.51
C LYS A 223 5.96 -6.14 6.30
N LEU A 224 5.53 -6.77 7.40
CA LEU A 224 4.74 -8.01 7.37
C LEU A 224 3.42 -7.84 6.60
N HIS A 225 2.64 -6.80 6.91
CA HIS A 225 1.36 -6.59 6.25
C HIS A 225 1.51 -6.20 4.77
N ASN A 226 2.52 -5.41 4.43
CA ASN A 226 2.79 -5.04 3.04
C ASN A 226 3.30 -6.23 2.22
N ALA A 227 4.18 -7.06 2.78
CA ALA A 227 4.64 -8.29 2.14
C ALA A 227 3.47 -9.25 1.89
N LEU A 228 2.58 -9.43 2.88
CA LEU A 228 1.42 -10.29 2.73
C LEU A 228 0.45 -9.78 1.66
N ARG A 229 0.14 -8.48 1.64
CA ARG A 229 -0.69 -7.88 0.58
C ARG A 229 -0.08 -8.06 -0.80
N TRP A 230 1.23 -7.87 -0.91
CA TRP A 230 1.95 -8.07 -2.17
C TRP A 230 1.87 -9.53 -2.62
N MET A 231 2.11 -10.50 -1.74
CA MET A 231 1.99 -11.91 -2.05
C MET A 231 0.56 -12.31 -2.47
N ILE A 232 -0.46 -11.80 -1.78
CA ILE A 232 -1.86 -12.04 -2.14
C ILE A 232 -2.15 -11.53 -3.55
N ARG A 233 -1.69 -10.34 -3.88
CA ARG A 233 -1.89 -9.76 -5.22
C ARG A 233 -1.13 -10.52 -6.30
N LYS A 234 0.08 -10.98 -6.00
CA LYS A 234 0.93 -11.66 -6.96
C LYS A 234 0.50 -13.11 -7.22
N GLN A 235 0.11 -13.83 -6.18
CA GLN A 235 -0.07 -15.29 -6.25
C GLN A 235 -1.19 -15.82 -5.36
N GLY A 236 -2.08 -14.95 -4.87
CA GLY A 236 -3.22 -15.36 -4.06
C GLY A 236 -4.33 -15.93 -4.93
N THR A 237 -4.86 -17.08 -4.55
CA THR A 237 -6.04 -17.67 -5.16
C THR A 237 -7.25 -17.38 -4.29
N PHE A 238 -8.24 -16.71 -4.84
CA PHE A 238 -9.47 -16.34 -4.15
C PHE A 238 -10.51 -17.44 -4.32
N PHE A 239 -11.11 -17.82 -3.19
CA PHE A 239 -12.21 -18.75 -3.16
C PHE A 239 -13.30 -18.20 -2.25
N ASP A 240 -14.36 -17.66 -2.83
CA ASP A 240 -15.42 -16.91 -2.14
C ASP A 240 -14.85 -15.77 -1.28
N THR A 241 -14.97 -15.86 0.03
CA THR A 241 -14.46 -14.87 0.99
C THR A 241 -13.05 -15.18 1.51
N GLN A 242 -12.44 -16.24 1.04
CA GLN A 242 -11.15 -16.73 1.50
C GLN A 242 -10.07 -16.46 0.45
N VAL A 243 -8.83 -16.34 0.90
CA VAL A 243 -7.67 -16.27 0.02
C VAL A 243 -6.62 -17.29 0.47
N PHE A 244 -6.10 -18.03 -0.48
CA PHE A 244 -5.01 -18.98 -0.28
C PHE A 244 -3.75 -18.40 -0.90
N VAL A 245 -2.68 -18.37 -0.15
CA VAL A 245 -1.38 -17.89 -0.61
C VAL A 245 -0.34 -18.93 -0.28
N THR A 246 0.38 -19.38 -1.30
CA THR A 246 1.54 -20.25 -1.15
C THR A 246 2.79 -19.47 -1.54
N TRP A 247 3.84 -19.61 -0.77
CA TRP A 247 5.11 -18.96 -1.10
C TRP A 247 6.28 -19.82 -0.66
N GLU A 248 7.37 -19.61 -1.34
CA GLU A 248 8.67 -20.16 -1.01
C GLU A 248 9.56 -19.04 -0.43
N THR A 249 10.54 -19.37 0.42
CA THR A 249 11.35 -18.38 1.15
C THR A 249 12.17 -17.48 0.23
N SER A 250 12.59 -17.98 -0.93
CA SER A 250 13.31 -17.20 -1.94
C SER A 250 12.39 -16.33 -2.80
N LEU A 251 11.08 -16.34 -2.53
CA LEU A 251 10.04 -15.61 -3.27
C LEU A 251 9.95 -15.95 -4.76
N GLN A 252 10.38 -17.16 -5.14
CA GLN A 252 10.17 -17.67 -6.49
C GLN A 252 8.67 -17.84 -6.77
N ASN A 253 8.28 -17.68 -8.03
CA ASN A 253 6.90 -17.90 -8.41
C ASN A 253 6.53 -19.36 -8.19
N MET A 254 5.47 -19.57 -7.44
CA MET A 254 4.92 -20.89 -7.19
C MET A 254 3.66 -21.07 -8.04
N PRO A 255 3.43 -22.26 -8.58
CA PRO A 255 2.17 -22.53 -9.26
C PRO A 255 1.01 -22.36 -8.29
N ARG A 256 -0.15 -21.96 -8.81
CA ARG A 256 -1.37 -21.87 -8.01
C ARG A 256 -1.70 -23.24 -7.42
N TRP A 257 -2.19 -23.26 -6.19
CA TRP A 257 -2.51 -24.52 -5.50
C TRP A 257 -3.63 -25.31 -6.21
N ASP A 258 -4.48 -24.65 -6.98
CA ASP A 258 -5.59 -25.18 -7.79
C ASP A 258 -5.21 -25.39 -9.26
N ALA A 259 -3.95 -25.16 -9.65
CA ALA A 259 -3.48 -25.36 -11.02
C ALA A 259 -3.56 -26.84 -11.44
N ASP A 260 -3.94 -27.06 -12.69
CA ASP A 260 -3.97 -28.40 -13.25
C ASP A 260 -2.58 -29.04 -13.24
N THR A 261 -2.50 -30.23 -12.66
CA THR A 261 -1.22 -30.94 -12.46
C THR A 261 -0.54 -31.29 -13.77
N GLU A 262 -1.31 -31.54 -14.82
CA GLU A 262 -0.80 -31.89 -16.15
C GLU A 262 -0.31 -30.65 -16.88
N ALA A 263 -1.03 -29.52 -16.78
CA ALA A 263 -0.63 -28.23 -17.31
C ALA A 263 0.68 -27.76 -16.70
N VAL A 264 0.80 -27.81 -15.36
CA VAL A 264 2.03 -27.43 -14.66
C VAL A 264 3.19 -28.37 -14.99
N ALA A 265 2.93 -29.67 -15.13
CA ALA A 265 3.97 -30.65 -15.49
C ALA A 265 4.45 -30.50 -16.94
N SER A 266 3.60 -30.00 -17.84
CA SER A 266 3.92 -29.76 -19.24
C SER A 266 4.52 -28.38 -19.52
N GLY A 267 4.52 -27.48 -18.51
CA GLY A 267 4.97 -26.10 -18.66
C GLY A 267 3.97 -25.19 -19.39
N TYR A 268 2.73 -25.65 -19.60
CA TYR A 268 1.65 -24.81 -20.06
C TYR A 268 1.01 -24.14 -18.84
N GLU A 269 1.18 -22.84 -18.67
CA GLU A 269 0.26 -22.03 -17.88
C GLU A 269 -1.02 -21.87 -18.70
N GLU A 270 -2.15 -22.34 -18.18
CA GLU A 270 -3.44 -21.87 -18.67
C GLU A 270 -3.46 -20.36 -18.42
N GLN A 271 -3.32 -19.58 -19.48
CA GLN A 271 -3.65 -18.16 -19.44
C GLN A 271 -5.16 -18.11 -19.26
N ASP A 272 -5.62 -18.01 -18.03
CA ASP A 272 -6.97 -17.55 -17.76
C ASP A 272 -7.10 -16.19 -18.43
N GLU A 273 -7.95 -16.10 -19.46
CA GLU A 273 -8.34 -14.85 -20.14
C GLU A 273 -9.19 -13.96 -19.22
N GLU A 274 -8.77 -13.76 -17.99
CA GLU A 274 -9.24 -12.66 -17.16
C GLU A 274 -8.08 -11.65 -17.09
N GLU A 275 -8.28 -10.59 -17.87
CA GLU A 275 -7.47 -9.38 -17.95
C GLU A 275 -7.06 -8.87 -16.56
N ASP A 276 -5.99 -9.42 -15.98
CA ASP A 276 -5.20 -8.73 -15.00
C ASP A 276 -3.83 -8.45 -15.60
N VAL A 277 -3.82 -7.29 -16.26
CA VAL A 277 -2.65 -6.66 -16.86
C VAL A 277 -1.61 -6.39 -15.79
N TRP A 278 -0.66 -7.29 -15.67
CA TRP A 278 0.65 -7.05 -15.09
C TRP A 278 1.69 -7.55 -16.08
N ASP A 279 1.86 -6.76 -17.14
CA ASP A 279 2.93 -6.93 -18.10
C ASP A 279 4.17 -6.19 -17.54
N ASP A 280 4.92 -6.86 -16.71
CA ASP A 280 6.34 -6.57 -16.54
C ASP A 280 7.08 -7.59 -17.40
N GLU A 281 7.26 -7.24 -18.67
CA GLU A 281 8.19 -7.91 -19.55
C GLU A 281 9.62 -7.78 -19.01
N GLU A 282 9.97 -8.64 -18.05
CA GLU A 282 11.31 -9.16 -17.95
C GLU A 282 11.23 -10.65 -18.23
N GLU A 283 11.71 -11.04 -19.40
CA GLU A 283 11.99 -12.41 -19.78
C GLU A 283 12.92 -13.07 -18.75
N SER A 284 12.37 -13.58 -17.65
CA SER A 284 13.05 -14.56 -16.81
C SER A 284 12.60 -15.95 -17.23
N PHE A 285 13.14 -16.37 -18.35
CA PHE A 285 13.06 -17.74 -18.83
C PHE A 285 13.63 -18.69 -17.78
N ASP A 286 12.94 -19.82 -17.51
CA ASP A 286 13.44 -21.08 -16.97
C ASP A 286 13.44 -21.36 -15.46
N GLU A 287 13.66 -20.45 -14.56
CA GLU A 287 13.76 -20.82 -13.13
C GLU A 287 12.40 -21.22 -12.53
N ASN A 288 11.32 -20.62 -12.96
CA ASN A 288 9.97 -20.88 -12.46
C ASN A 288 9.47 -22.27 -12.85
N TYR A 289 9.74 -22.70 -14.08
CA TYR A 289 9.38 -24.02 -14.58
C TYR A 289 10.11 -25.14 -13.82
N ILE A 290 11.39 -24.97 -13.56
CA ILE A 290 12.20 -25.94 -12.81
C ILE A 290 11.69 -26.09 -11.39
N THR A 291 11.31 -24.98 -10.73
CA THR A 291 10.80 -24.98 -9.36
C THR A 291 9.43 -25.63 -9.28
N ALA A 292 8.52 -25.30 -10.18
CA ALA A 292 7.20 -25.92 -10.28
C ALA A 292 7.32 -27.45 -10.52
N LYS A 293 8.16 -27.87 -11.45
CA LYS A 293 8.39 -29.30 -11.74
C LYS A 293 8.97 -30.05 -10.55
N LYS A 294 9.92 -29.46 -9.83
CA LYS A 294 10.49 -30.03 -8.59
C LYS A 294 9.41 -30.18 -7.51
N PHE A 295 8.59 -29.16 -7.32
CA PHE A 295 7.50 -29.16 -6.34
C PHE A 295 6.49 -30.27 -6.60
N TYR A 296 6.02 -30.41 -7.83
CA TYR A 296 5.08 -31.48 -8.20
C TYR A 296 5.70 -32.86 -8.16
N SER A 297 6.97 -33.01 -8.49
CA SER A 297 7.67 -34.27 -8.31
C SER A 297 7.73 -34.66 -6.83
N ALA A 298 7.96 -33.70 -5.93
CA ALA A 298 7.95 -33.94 -4.48
C ALA A 298 6.56 -34.34 -3.98
N LEU A 299 5.48 -33.67 -4.44
CA LEU A 299 4.10 -34.01 -4.08
C LEU A 299 3.68 -35.40 -4.55
N ARG A 300 4.21 -35.89 -5.67
CA ARG A 300 3.97 -37.24 -6.19
C ARG A 300 4.83 -38.32 -5.52
N GLY A 301 5.61 -37.98 -4.50
CA GLY A 301 6.44 -38.91 -3.78
C GLY A 301 7.74 -39.32 -4.51
N TYR A 302 8.04 -38.71 -5.65
CA TYR A 302 9.36 -38.85 -6.28
C TYR A 302 10.35 -38.00 -5.50
N GLY A 303 10.85 -38.59 -4.41
CA GLY A 303 11.75 -37.93 -3.50
C GLY A 303 13.04 -37.51 -4.18
N LYS A 304 13.04 -36.28 -4.66
CA LYS A 304 14.17 -35.36 -4.71
C LYS A 304 13.70 -33.94 -4.95
N THR A 305 13.71 -33.24 -3.90
CA THR A 305 14.43 -32.02 -3.60
C THR A 305 13.81 -30.78 -4.23
N VAL A 306 12.76 -30.33 -3.64
CA VAL A 306 12.67 -28.91 -3.37
C VAL A 306 13.74 -28.66 -2.32
N ASP A 307 14.79 -27.93 -2.66
CA ASP A 307 15.98 -27.77 -1.82
C ASP A 307 15.66 -27.07 -0.48
N ASN A 308 14.43 -26.60 -0.27
CA ASN A 308 13.95 -25.93 0.92
C ASN A 308 12.46 -26.22 1.20
N THR A 309 12.11 -27.50 1.37
CA THR A 309 10.73 -27.88 1.73
C THR A 309 10.27 -27.29 3.08
N SER A 310 11.21 -26.99 3.97
CA SER A 310 10.95 -26.28 5.23
C SER A 310 10.50 -24.82 5.03
N SER A 311 10.63 -24.30 3.84
CA SER A 311 10.34 -22.90 3.48
C SER A 311 9.01 -22.72 2.78
N LEU A 312 8.29 -23.80 2.46
CA LEU A 312 6.97 -23.71 1.85
C LEU A 312 5.93 -23.37 2.91
N SER A 313 5.22 -22.29 2.73
CA SER A 313 4.16 -21.86 3.64
C SER A 313 2.84 -21.67 2.89
N LEU A 314 1.77 -22.12 3.51
CA LEU A 314 0.40 -21.90 3.08
C LEU A 314 -0.31 -21.10 4.17
N ILE A 315 -0.90 -19.97 3.83
CA ILE A 315 -1.76 -19.21 4.72
C ILE A 315 -3.18 -19.15 4.16
N HIS A 316 -4.13 -19.35 5.03
CA HIS A 316 -5.57 -19.20 4.77
C HIS A 316 -6.08 -18.02 5.61
N ILE A 317 -6.65 -17.01 4.97
CA ILE A 317 -7.11 -15.78 5.60
C ILE A 317 -8.59 -15.56 5.28
#